data_c97728d37dfdd1c57c6771389676c792
#
_entry.id   c97728d37dfdd1c57c6771389676c792
#
_cell.length_a   1.000
_cell.length_b   1.000
_cell.length_c   1.000
_cell.angle_alpha   90.00
_cell.angle_beta   90.00
_cell.angle_gamma   90.00
#
_symmetry.space_group_name_H-M   'P 1'
#
loop_
_entity.id
_entity.type
_entity.pdbx_description
1 polymer ?
#
loop_
_entity_poly.entity_id
_entity_poly.type
_entity_poly.pdbx_seq_one_letter_code
_entity_poly.pdbx_strand_id
1 'polypeptide(L)'
;MRRPILYAILAALVAVLGLVAVRPAAAAAPVRIMPLGDSITAGPGCWRALLWDRLQRAGYTNIDFVGTQPGGGCSVAHDGDHEGHGGFSATGIADQNQLPPWLSATNPDIVLMHLGTNDMWGGHIPLENKITAITKLVGQMRANNPNMKIIVAQIIPMGANACATCPADVIAFNNRIPGWAASLTTAQSPIVVVDQWTGFNTATDTGDGVHPNDAGFQKMSDRFYPVLAQVLNGVIPPGPTTSPTPSPTGSPTPGPTTPPPSGACTATYKVVSQWTGGFQGEVTVRNGRTTSSSAWTATFSYANGQQITQYWNATVTQSGAAVTARNLNWNGNLAAGGTATFGFLANWNGTNAAPAVTCSVS
;
A
#
# COMPACT_ATOMS: atom_id res chain seq x y z
N MET A 1 1.28 -83.77 48.64
CA MET A 1 0.30 -83.47 47.55
C MET A 1 -0.27 -82.11 47.71
N ARG A 2 0.31 -81.06 47.14
CA ARG A 2 -0.30 -79.73 47.02
C ARG A 2 0.68 -78.85 46.13
N ARG A 3 0.39 -78.74 44.91
CA ARG A 3 0.77 -77.67 43.91
C ARG A 3 -0.11 -78.01 42.72
N PRO A 4 -0.83 -77.08 42.06
CA PRO A 4 -0.42 -75.86 41.48
C PRO A 4 -1.55 -74.80 41.46
N ILE A 5 -1.40 -73.63 41.99
CA ILE A 5 -2.26 -72.47 41.74
C ILE A 5 -1.38 -71.21 41.80
N LEU A 6 -0.36 -71.06 40.98
CA LEU A 6 0.46 -69.83 40.98
C LEU A 6 0.91 -69.34 39.59
N TYR A 7 0.32 -69.85 38.55
CA TYR A 7 0.72 -69.40 37.16
C TYR A 7 -0.40 -68.81 36.35
N ALA A 8 -1.55 -68.50 36.89
CA ALA A 8 -2.69 -67.92 36.15
C ALA A 8 -2.92 -66.42 36.35
N ILE A 9 -2.06 -65.69 37.08
CA ILE A 9 -2.26 -64.27 37.39
C ILE A 9 -1.24 -63.36 36.65
N LEU A 10 -0.25 -63.88 35.92
CA LEU A 10 0.76 -63.07 35.27
C LEU A 10 0.52 -62.86 33.77
N ALA A 11 -0.57 -63.35 33.19
CA ALA A 11 -0.88 -63.22 31.76
C ALA A 11 -1.93 -62.16 31.42
N ALA A 12 -2.49 -61.43 32.40
CA ALA A 12 -3.57 -60.47 32.14
C ALA A 12 -3.17 -59.01 32.24
N LEU A 13 -1.85 -58.68 32.33
CA LEU A 13 -1.40 -57.30 32.57
C LEU A 13 -0.59 -56.68 31.41
N VAL A 14 -0.61 -57.24 30.19
CA VAL A 14 0.20 -56.75 29.04
C VAL A 14 -0.67 -56.34 27.83
N ALA A 15 -1.95 -56.16 27.93
CA ALA A 15 -2.80 -55.83 26.77
C ALA A 15 -3.61 -54.53 26.90
N VAL A 16 -3.09 -53.50 27.61
CA VAL A 16 -3.63 -52.14 27.57
C VAL A 16 -2.49 -51.15 27.23
N LEU A 17 -1.73 -51.44 26.21
CA LEU A 17 -1.02 -50.38 25.50
C LEU A 17 -2.05 -49.75 24.58
N GLY A 18 -2.65 -48.64 25.04
CA GLY A 18 -3.60 -47.86 24.31
C GLY A 18 -2.98 -47.45 22.95
N LEU A 19 -3.63 -47.84 21.87
CA LEU A 19 -3.47 -47.17 20.57
C LEU A 19 -3.88 -45.70 20.80
N VAL A 20 -2.89 -44.86 21.06
CA VAL A 20 -3.03 -43.40 20.85
C VAL A 20 -3.13 -43.21 19.34
N ALA A 21 -4.37 -43.19 18.86
CA ALA A 21 -4.65 -42.81 17.49
C ALA A 21 -4.13 -41.35 17.32
N VAL A 22 -2.95 -41.18 16.75
CA VAL A 22 -2.46 -39.89 16.29
C VAL A 22 -3.44 -39.46 15.21
N ARG A 23 -4.42 -38.64 15.58
CA ARG A 23 -5.28 -37.96 14.58
C ARG A 23 -4.36 -37.06 13.77
N PRO A 24 -4.30 -37.21 12.43
CA PRO A 24 -3.60 -36.26 11.63
C PRO A 24 -4.19 -34.87 11.95
N ALA A 25 -3.32 -33.91 12.26
CA ALA A 25 -3.75 -32.54 12.43
C ALA A 25 -4.52 -32.13 11.16
N ALA A 26 -5.76 -31.69 11.31
CA ALA A 26 -6.52 -31.16 10.18
C ALA A 26 -5.67 -30.06 9.54
N ALA A 27 -5.49 -30.11 8.21
CA ALA A 27 -4.81 -29.05 7.50
C ALA A 27 -5.50 -27.72 7.83
N ALA A 28 -4.70 -26.70 8.13
CA ALA A 28 -5.26 -25.36 8.38
C ALA A 28 -6.05 -24.90 7.14
N ALA A 29 -7.21 -24.30 7.36
CA ALA A 29 -8.00 -23.72 6.27
C ALA A 29 -7.14 -22.67 5.51
N PRO A 30 -7.30 -22.58 4.18
CA PRO A 30 -6.56 -21.59 3.40
C PRO A 30 -6.94 -20.17 3.81
N VAL A 31 -5.99 -19.25 3.72
CA VAL A 31 -6.23 -17.82 3.89
C VAL A 31 -6.97 -17.31 2.65
N ARG A 32 -8.17 -16.78 2.83
CA ARG A 32 -9.05 -16.33 1.75
C ARG A 32 -8.77 -14.87 1.42
N ILE A 33 -8.36 -14.62 0.18
CA ILE A 33 -7.91 -13.32 -0.31
C ILE A 33 -8.85 -12.88 -1.42
N MET A 34 -9.53 -11.74 -1.25
CA MET A 34 -10.42 -11.18 -2.25
C MET A 34 -9.73 -10.06 -3.03
N PRO A 35 -9.39 -10.24 -4.32
CA PRO A 35 -9.07 -9.14 -5.22
C PRO A 35 -10.34 -8.35 -5.56
N LEU A 36 -10.55 -7.20 -4.92
CA LEU A 36 -11.71 -6.33 -5.11
C LEU A 36 -11.35 -5.15 -6.02
N GLY A 37 -12.15 -4.89 -7.04
CA GLY A 37 -11.92 -3.75 -7.92
C GLY A 37 -12.93 -3.57 -9.05
N ASP A 38 -12.49 -2.85 -10.04
CA ASP A 38 -13.23 -2.53 -11.27
C ASP A 38 -12.74 -3.36 -12.48
N SER A 39 -12.79 -2.80 -13.70
CA SER A 39 -12.30 -3.46 -14.91
C SER A 39 -10.83 -3.83 -14.87
N ILE A 40 -10.00 -3.09 -14.14
CA ILE A 40 -8.56 -3.37 -13.99
C ILE A 40 -8.34 -4.67 -13.20
N THR A 41 -9.26 -4.99 -12.30
CA THR A 41 -9.27 -6.27 -11.57
C THR A 41 -10.03 -7.35 -12.34
N ALA A 42 -11.16 -7.01 -12.97
CA ALA A 42 -12.02 -7.97 -13.64
C ALA A 42 -11.36 -8.66 -14.83
N GLY A 43 -10.86 -7.90 -15.79
CA GLY A 43 -10.47 -8.62 -16.95
C GLY A 43 -9.61 -7.93 -18.02
N PRO A 44 -8.60 -8.62 -18.54
CA PRO A 44 -8.11 -9.94 -18.15
C PRO A 44 -7.46 -9.95 -16.75
N GLY A 45 -7.10 -8.78 -16.16
CA GLY A 45 -6.63 -8.64 -14.79
C GLY A 45 -5.40 -9.49 -14.44
N CYS A 46 -4.49 -9.70 -15.40
CA CYS A 46 -3.39 -10.67 -15.26
C CYS A 46 -2.39 -10.33 -14.14
N TRP A 47 -2.47 -9.14 -13.53
CA TRP A 47 -1.72 -8.85 -12.31
C TRP A 47 -2.05 -9.85 -11.18
N ARG A 48 -3.30 -10.36 -11.13
CA ARG A 48 -3.73 -11.38 -10.16
C ARG A 48 -3.05 -12.72 -10.41
N ALA A 49 -2.98 -13.15 -11.68
CA ALA A 49 -2.32 -14.37 -12.09
C ALA A 49 -0.81 -14.34 -11.79
N LEU A 50 -0.14 -13.23 -12.09
CA LEU A 50 1.27 -13.02 -11.80
C LEU A 50 1.53 -12.97 -10.29
N LEU A 51 0.64 -12.36 -9.52
CA LEU A 51 0.73 -12.32 -8.05
C LEU A 51 0.56 -13.71 -7.45
N TRP A 52 -0.44 -14.47 -7.91
CA TRP A 52 -0.67 -15.85 -7.48
C TRP A 52 0.55 -16.74 -7.72
N ASP A 53 1.03 -16.78 -8.95
CA ASP A 53 2.19 -17.59 -9.34
C ASP A 53 3.43 -17.24 -8.50
N ARG A 54 3.66 -15.96 -8.25
CA ARG A 54 4.76 -15.50 -7.41
C ARG A 54 4.60 -15.94 -5.95
N LEU A 55 3.40 -15.88 -5.40
CA LEU A 55 3.10 -16.35 -4.04
C LEU A 55 3.33 -17.86 -3.94
N GLN A 56 2.81 -18.65 -4.90
CA GLN A 56 3.01 -20.10 -4.91
C GLN A 56 4.49 -20.46 -4.97
N ARG A 57 5.26 -19.84 -5.86
CA ARG A 57 6.72 -20.05 -5.95
C ARG A 57 7.47 -19.63 -4.69
N ALA A 58 6.96 -18.67 -3.94
CA ALA A 58 7.52 -18.25 -2.66
C ALA A 58 7.07 -19.11 -1.47
N GLY A 59 6.27 -20.18 -1.70
CA GLY A 59 5.85 -21.12 -0.68
C GLY A 59 4.54 -20.75 0.04
N TYR A 60 3.83 -19.71 -0.40
CA TYR A 60 2.48 -19.39 0.11
C TYR A 60 1.43 -20.25 -0.59
N THR A 61 1.39 -21.56 -0.27
CA THR A 61 0.52 -22.53 -0.95
C THR A 61 -0.82 -22.74 -0.25
N ASN A 62 -0.97 -22.30 1.01
CA ASN A 62 -2.22 -22.39 1.76
C ASN A 62 -3.01 -21.06 1.69
N ILE A 63 -3.29 -20.61 0.48
CA ILE A 63 -4.07 -19.42 0.15
C ILE A 63 -5.15 -19.78 -0.87
N ASP A 64 -6.20 -18.97 -0.94
CA ASP A 64 -7.37 -19.14 -1.78
C ASP A 64 -7.80 -17.75 -2.26
N PHE A 65 -7.75 -17.47 -3.57
CA PHE A 65 -8.34 -16.27 -4.09
C PHE A 65 -9.85 -16.47 -4.15
N VAL A 66 -10.59 -15.50 -3.62
CA VAL A 66 -12.05 -15.61 -3.52
C VAL A 66 -12.74 -14.40 -4.14
N GLY A 67 -13.93 -14.66 -4.67
CA GLY A 67 -14.80 -13.67 -5.27
C GLY A 67 -15.99 -14.35 -5.95
N THR A 68 -16.98 -13.57 -6.35
CA THR A 68 -18.15 -14.10 -7.06
C THR A 68 -17.94 -14.12 -8.59
N GLN A 69 -16.82 -13.57 -9.06
CA GLN A 69 -16.48 -13.50 -10.49
C GLN A 69 -15.40 -14.53 -10.81
N PRO A 70 -15.60 -15.37 -11.83
CA PRO A 70 -14.56 -16.29 -12.28
C PRO A 70 -13.51 -15.57 -13.12
N GLY A 71 -12.24 -15.90 -12.92
CA GLY A 71 -11.15 -15.37 -13.72
C GLY A 71 -10.85 -16.20 -14.96
N GLY A 72 -10.09 -15.60 -15.88
CA GLY A 72 -9.64 -16.27 -17.10
C GLY A 72 -8.80 -15.34 -17.98
N GLY A 73 -8.30 -15.87 -19.09
CA GLY A 73 -7.62 -15.08 -20.13
C GLY A 73 -6.14 -14.79 -19.89
N CYS A 74 -5.53 -15.30 -18.82
CA CYS A 74 -4.09 -15.17 -18.55
C CYS A 74 -3.34 -16.45 -18.87
N SER A 75 -2.12 -16.32 -19.40
CA SER A 75 -1.27 -17.48 -19.79
C SER A 75 -0.69 -18.23 -18.59
N VAL A 76 -0.69 -17.62 -17.40
CA VAL A 76 -0.15 -18.21 -16.17
C VAL A 76 -1.27 -18.94 -15.43
N ALA A 77 -1.03 -20.20 -15.03
CA ALA A 77 -1.96 -20.96 -14.22
C ALA A 77 -2.12 -20.30 -12.83
N HIS A 78 -3.34 -20.05 -12.43
CA HIS A 78 -3.64 -19.34 -11.19
C HIS A 78 -5.05 -19.69 -10.70
N ASP A 79 -5.29 -19.41 -9.43
CA ASP A 79 -6.64 -19.30 -8.91
C ASP A 79 -7.27 -18.02 -9.50
N GLY A 80 -8.39 -18.18 -10.18
CA GLY A 80 -8.97 -17.11 -11.00
C GLY A 80 -9.99 -16.26 -10.26
N ASP A 81 -10.47 -16.68 -9.10
CA ASP A 81 -11.58 -16.03 -8.42
C ASP A 81 -11.26 -14.59 -7.99
N HIS A 82 -12.23 -13.70 -8.16
CA HIS A 82 -12.07 -12.28 -7.84
C HIS A 82 -13.42 -11.57 -7.67
N GLU A 83 -13.38 -10.36 -7.12
CA GLU A 83 -14.54 -9.46 -6.99
C GLU A 83 -14.30 -8.17 -7.81
N GLY A 84 -13.86 -8.31 -9.04
CA GLY A 84 -13.71 -7.20 -9.98
C GLY A 84 -14.94 -7.05 -10.85
N HIS A 85 -15.49 -5.83 -10.94
CA HIS A 85 -16.67 -5.52 -11.73
C HIS A 85 -16.39 -4.39 -12.72
N GLY A 86 -16.34 -4.71 -14.01
CA GLY A 86 -16.06 -3.73 -15.06
C GLY A 86 -17.02 -2.55 -15.06
N GLY A 87 -16.49 -1.32 -15.05
CA GLY A 87 -17.29 -0.10 -15.06
C GLY A 87 -17.84 0.33 -13.69
N PHE A 88 -17.65 -0.45 -12.62
CA PHE A 88 -18.19 -0.11 -11.31
C PHE A 88 -17.30 0.93 -10.62
N SER A 89 -17.93 1.93 -10.00
CA SER A 89 -17.29 2.93 -9.17
C SER A 89 -17.35 2.55 -7.69
N ALA A 90 -16.42 3.03 -6.89
CA ALA A 90 -16.47 2.85 -5.43
C ALA A 90 -17.73 3.48 -4.83
N THR A 91 -18.12 4.65 -5.34
CA THR A 91 -19.35 5.34 -4.93
C THR A 91 -20.59 4.51 -5.27
N GLY A 92 -20.68 3.97 -6.48
CA GLY A 92 -21.81 3.12 -6.91
C GLY A 92 -21.94 1.85 -6.07
N ILE A 93 -20.84 1.13 -5.83
CA ILE A 93 -20.84 -0.08 -4.99
C ILE A 93 -21.29 0.25 -3.56
N ALA A 94 -20.79 1.35 -3.00
CA ALA A 94 -21.14 1.78 -1.66
C ALA A 94 -22.61 2.21 -1.55
N ASP A 95 -23.09 3.05 -2.46
CA ASP A 95 -24.45 3.60 -2.42
C ASP A 95 -25.52 2.51 -2.58
N GLN A 96 -25.27 1.56 -3.49
CA GLN A 96 -26.17 0.46 -3.78
C GLN A 96 -26.01 -0.73 -2.82
N ASN A 97 -25.09 -0.67 -1.84
CA ASN A 97 -24.77 -1.76 -0.93
C ASN A 97 -24.48 -3.09 -1.62
N GLN A 98 -23.68 -3.05 -2.70
CA GLN A 98 -23.37 -4.23 -3.49
C GLN A 98 -22.31 -5.13 -2.84
N LEU A 99 -21.39 -4.57 -2.03
CA LEU A 99 -20.31 -5.33 -1.41
C LEU A 99 -20.77 -6.38 -0.35
N PRO A 100 -21.76 -6.13 0.54
CA PRO A 100 -22.13 -7.10 1.58
C PRO A 100 -22.51 -8.50 1.08
N PRO A 101 -23.33 -8.69 0.04
CA PRO A 101 -23.61 -10.04 -0.48
C PRO A 101 -22.37 -10.74 -1.04
N TRP A 102 -21.45 -10.04 -1.68
CA TRP A 102 -20.18 -10.62 -2.16
C TRP A 102 -19.30 -11.09 -1.01
N LEU A 103 -19.16 -10.27 0.03
CA LEU A 103 -18.43 -10.64 1.24
C LEU A 103 -19.07 -11.85 1.95
N SER A 104 -20.40 -11.87 2.08
CA SER A 104 -21.11 -12.98 2.72
C SER A 104 -20.96 -14.29 1.94
N ALA A 105 -20.91 -14.25 0.61
CA ALA A 105 -20.72 -15.42 -0.23
C ALA A 105 -19.31 -16.03 -0.10
N THR A 106 -18.30 -15.22 0.16
CA THR A 106 -16.90 -15.61 0.02
C THR A 106 -16.10 -15.54 1.33
N ASN A 107 -16.54 -14.77 2.33
CA ASN A 107 -15.94 -14.63 3.67
C ASN A 107 -14.41 -14.43 3.64
N PRO A 108 -13.85 -13.36 3.03
CA PRO A 108 -12.43 -13.16 2.91
C PRO A 108 -11.75 -12.84 4.25
N ASP A 109 -10.49 -13.25 4.39
CA ASP A 109 -9.60 -12.87 5.48
C ASP A 109 -8.80 -11.60 5.14
N ILE A 110 -8.51 -11.44 3.84
CA ILE A 110 -7.75 -10.31 3.29
C ILE A 110 -8.49 -9.78 2.06
N VAL A 111 -8.58 -8.46 1.93
CA VAL A 111 -9.07 -7.80 0.72
C VAL A 111 -7.92 -7.02 0.07
N LEU A 112 -7.70 -7.20 -1.23
CA LEU A 112 -6.84 -6.37 -2.07
C LEU A 112 -7.72 -5.41 -2.84
N MET A 113 -7.87 -4.18 -2.39
CA MET A 113 -8.77 -3.19 -2.99
C MET A 113 -8.01 -2.27 -3.95
N HIS A 114 -8.26 -2.40 -5.26
CA HIS A 114 -7.90 -1.43 -6.28
C HIS A 114 -9.20 -0.92 -6.91
N LEU A 115 -9.74 0.17 -6.37
CA LEU A 115 -11.06 0.67 -6.71
C LEU A 115 -11.10 2.18 -6.63
N GLY A 116 -11.79 2.83 -7.56
CA GLY A 116 -11.91 4.28 -7.65
C GLY A 116 -11.66 4.84 -9.04
N THR A 117 -11.15 4.04 -9.98
CA THR A 117 -10.88 4.49 -11.36
C THR A 117 -12.13 5.07 -12.02
N ASN A 118 -13.27 4.38 -11.88
CA ASN A 118 -14.53 4.82 -12.48
C ASN A 118 -15.16 6.04 -11.77
N ASP A 119 -14.70 6.37 -10.58
CA ASP A 119 -15.12 7.59 -9.88
C ASP A 119 -14.43 8.86 -10.42
N MET A 120 -13.42 8.72 -11.28
CA MET A 120 -12.66 9.86 -11.84
C MET A 120 -13.27 10.43 -13.11
N TRP A 121 -14.10 9.65 -13.82
CA TRP A 121 -14.65 10.08 -15.10
C TRP A 121 -15.51 11.33 -14.98
N GLY A 122 -15.19 12.33 -15.81
CA GLY A 122 -15.94 13.57 -15.90
C GLY A 122 -15.77 14.56 -14.76
N GLY A 123 -14.97 14.27 -13.73
CA GLY A 123 -14.65 15.17 -12.62
C GLY A 123 -15.84 15.62 -11.76
N HIS A 124 -17.02 14.97 -11.93
CA HIS A 124 -18.26 15.41 -11.30
C HIS A 124 -18.50 14.82 -9.90
N ILE A 125 -17.78 13.76 -9.52
CA ILE A 125 -17.89 13.19 -8.17
C ILE A 125 -16.88 13.90 -7.26
N PRO A 126 -17.34 14.64 -6.23
CA PRO A 126 -16.46 15.30 -5.29
C PRO A 126 -15.52 14.33 -4.59
N LEU A 127 -14.29 14.75 -4.29
CA LEU A 127 -13.29 13.93 -3.61
C LEU A 127 -13.82 13.36 -2.28
N GLU A 128 -14.51 14.17 -1.49
CA GLU A 128 -15.05 13.73 -0.19
C GLU A 128 -16.12 12.63 -0.33
N ASN A 129 -16.88 12.62 -1.42
CA ASN A 129 -17.82 11.53 -1.68
C ASN A 129 -17.10 10.22 -2.00
N LYS A 130 -15.99 10.28 -2.75
CA LYS A 130 -15.13 9.11 -3.02
C LYS A 130 -14.54 8.55 -1.72
N ILE A 131 -14.04 9.42 -0.82
CA ILE A 131 -13.50 9.05 0.49
C ILE A 131 -14.61 8.48 1.41
N THR A 132 -15.79 9.07 1.40
CA THR A 132 -16.95 8.56 2.14
C THR A 132 -17.34 7.16 1.65
N ALA A 133 -17.34 6.94 0.34
CA ALA A 133 -17.66 5.65 -0.26
C ALA A 133 -16.68 4.55 0.19
N ILE A 134 -15.37 4.76 0.05
CA ILE A 134 -14.38 3.77 0.48
C ILE A 134 -14.40 3.56 2.00
N THR A 135 -14.77 4.57 2.79
CA THR A 135 -14.99 4.44 4.24
C THR A 135 -16.17 3.50 4.53
N LYS A 136 -17.28 3.66 3.80
CA LYS A 136 -18.43 2.77 3.93
C LYS A 136 -18.09 1.33 3.54
N LEU A 137 -17.31 1.13 2.46
CA LEU A 137 -16.85 -0.21 2.05
C LEU A 137 -16.01 -0.88 3.14
N VAL A 138 -15.09 -0.15 3.79
CA VAL A 138 -14.32 -0.66 4.95
C VAL A 138 -15.25 -1.04 6.10
N GLY A 139 -16.27 -0.24 6.39
CA GLY A 139 -17.28 -0.57 7.40
C GLY A 139 -18.02 -1.88 7.07
N GLN A 140 -18.38 -2.10 5.81
CA GLN A 140 -19.04 -3.33 5.35
C GLN A 140 -18.10 -4.56 5.43
N MET A 141 -16.82 -4.40 5.07
CA MET A 141 -15.80 -5.43 5.24
C MET A 141 -15.69 -5.88 6.70
N ARG A 142 -15.60 -4.93 7.62
CA ARG A 142 -15.50 -5.21 9.06
C ARG A 142 -16.79 -5.77 9.67
N ALA A 143 -17.92 -5.42 9.10
CA ALA A 143 -19.21 -6.02 9.50
C ALA A 143 -19.30 -7.49 9.11
N ASN A 144 -18.68 -7.91 8.01
CA ASN A 144 -18.59 -9.30 7.60
C ASN A 144 -17.53 -10.06 8.41
N ASN A 145 -16.30 -9.51 8.48
CA ASN A 145 -15.19 -10.10 9.24
C ASN A 145 -14.45 -9.01 10.02
N PRO A 146 -14.63 -8.91 11.34
CA PRO A 146 -14.00 -7.87 12.16
C PRO A 146 -12.47 -7.99 12.23
N ASN A 147 -11.91 -9.13 11.82
CA ASN A 147 -10.45 -9.37 11.78
C ASN A 147 -9.86 -9.20 10.36
N MET A 148 -10.65 -8.78 9.38
CA MET A 148 -10.23 -8.64 7.99
C MET A 148 -9.05 -7.68 7.86
N LYS A 149 -8.01 -8.10 7.15
CA LYS A 149 -6.89 -7.23 6.76
C LYS A 149 -7.24 -6.60 5.41
N ILE A 150 -7.07 -5.29 5.32
CA ILE A 150 -7.49 -4.53 4.14
C ILE A 150 -6.24 -3.90 3.52
N ILE A 151 -5.90 -4.31 2.30
CA ILE A 151 -4.79 -3.74 1.53
C ILE A 151 -5.40 -2.85 0.46
N VAL A 152 -5.21 -1.53 0.60
CA VAL A 152 -5.81 -0.53 -0.28
C VAL A 152 -4.75 0.06 -1.19
N ALA A 153 -5.02 0.06 -2.48
CA ALA A 153 -4.16 0.69 -3.46
C ALA A 153 -4.37 2.21 -3.53
N GLN A 154 -3.30 2.98 -3.57
CA GLN A 154 -3.30 4.20 -4.36
C GLN A 154 -3.39 3.73 -5.81
N ILE A 155 -4.47 4.07 -6.51
CA ILE A 155 -4.78 3.50 -7.82
C ILE A 155 -3.76 3.93 -8.89
N ILE A 156 -3.61 3.12 -9.93
CA ILE A 156 -2.75 3.47 -11.08
C ILE A 156 -3.20 4.78 -11.73
N PRO A 157 -2.29 5.53 -12.38
CA PRO A 157 -2.67 6.77 -13.07
C PRO A 157 -3.61 6.51 -14.25
N MET A 158 -4.38 7.53 -14.59
CA MET A 158 -5.17 7.60 -15.82
C MET A 158 -4.56 8.62 -16.78
N GLY A 159 -4.53 8.29 -18.07
CA GLY A 159 -4.03 9.18 -19.10
C GLY A 159 -5.01 10.32 -19.44
N ALA A 160 -4.51 11.49 -19.77
CA ALA A 160 -5.34 12.61 -20.22
C ALA A 160 -6.07 12.34 -21.55
N ASN A 161 -5.60 11.37 -22.34
CA ASN A 161 -6.26 10.90 -23.56
C ASN A 161 -7.57 10.13 -23.25
N ALA A 162 -7.66 9.50 -22.09
CA ALA A 162 -8.90 8.85 -21.65
C ALA A 162 -9.89 9.88 -21.09
N CYS A 163 -9.41 10.82 -20.27
CA CYS A 163 -10.25 11.85 -19.66
C CYS A 163 -9.34 13.04 -19.24
N ALA A 164 -9.65 14.25 -19.67
CA ALA A 164 -8.80 15.41 -19.47
C ALA A 164 -8.56 15.77 -17.99
N THR A 165 -9.53 15.53 -17.10
CA THR A 165 -9.45 15.81 -15.66
C THR A 165 -8.95 14.63 -14.84
N CYS A 166 -9.07 13.40 -15.37
CA CYS A 166 -8.77 12.20 -14.62
C CYS A 166 -7.36 12.14 -14.01
N PRO A 167 -6.28 12.59 -14.66
CA PRO A 167 -4.96 12.60 -14.03
C PRO A 167 -4.92 13.40 -12.72
N ALA A 168 -5.55 14.58 -12.70
CA ALA A 168 -5.61 15.44 -11.52
C ALA A 168 -6.49 14.81 -10.41
N ASP A 169 -7.61 14.22 -10.80
CA ASP A 169 -8.55 13.58 -9.88
C ASP A 169 -7.93 12.34 -9.22
N VAL A 170 -7.16 11.53 -9.97
CA VAL A 170 -6.40 10.39 -9.42
C VAL A 170 -5.35 10.87 -8.42
N ILE A 171 -4.60 11.94 -8.75
CA ILE A 171 -3.61 12.52 -7.83
C ILE A 171 -4.27 12.96 -6.53
N ALA A 172 -5.39 13.70 -6.62
CA ALA A 172 -6.12 14.18 -5.46
C ALA A 172 -6.63 13.04 -4.58
N PHE A 173 -7.17 11.99 -5.19
CA PHE A 173 -7.64 10.80 -4.49
C PHE A 173 -6.49 10.03 -3.83
N ASN A 174 -5.44 9.73 -4.57
CA ASN A 174 -4.28 8.99 -4.06
C ASN A 174 -3.59 9.71 -2.90
N ASN A 175 -3.51 11.04 -2.93
CA ASN A 175 -2.95 11.84 -1.85
C ASN A 175 -3.77 11.75 -0.55
N ARG A 176 -5.06 11.44 -0.63
CA ARG A 176 -5.93 11.27 0.57
C ARG A 176 -5.81 9.88 1.19
N ILE A 177 -5.50 8.85 0.38
CA ILE A 177 -5.51 7.45 0.82
C ILE A 177 -4.63 7.18 2.05
N PRO A 178 -3.37 7.64 2.14
CA PRO A 178 -2.53 7.35 3.31
C PRO A 178 -3.08 7.89 4.63
N GLY A 179 -3.49 9.17 4.65
CA GLY A 179 -4.08 9.81 5.83
C GLY A 179 -5.41 9.19 6.22
N TRP A 180 -6.24 8.88 5.24
CA TRP A 180 -7.51 8.19 5.44
C TRP A 180 -7.29 6.78 6.04
N ALA A 181 -6.39 5.97 5.48
CA ALA A 181 -6.08 4.64 5.98
C ALA A 181 -5.55 4.69 7.42
N ALA A 182 -4.65 5.64 7.73
CA ALA A 182 -4.12 5.85 9.07
C ALA A 182 -5.20 6.23 10.09
N SER A 183 -6.23 6.98 9.68
CA SER A 183 -7.33 7.38 10.56
C SER A 183 -8.30 6.25 10.88
N LEU A 184 -8.37 5.20 10.03
CA LEU A 184 -9.32 4.09 10.16
C LEU A 184 -8.67 2.77 10.57
N THR A 185 -7.34 2.65 10.46
CA THR A 185 -6.65 1.41 10.81
C THR A 185 -6.83 1.06 12.29
N THR A 186 -6.98 -0.23 12.59
CA THR A 186 -7.04 -0.75 13.95
C THR A 186 -6.12 -1.96 14.08
N ALA A 187 -5.71 -2.32 15.30
CA ALA A 187 -4.90 -3.51 15.53
C ALA A 187 -5.62 -4.80 15.10
N GLN A 188 -6.94 -4.84 15.24
CA GLN A 188 -7.76 -6.00 14.87
C GLN A 188 -7.96 -6.12 13.36
N SER A 189 -8.21 -5.01 12.69
CA SER A 189 -8.46 -4.91 11.24
C SER A 189 -7.60 -3.79 10.65
N PRO A 190 -6.33 -4.07 10.40
CA PRO A 190 -5.42 -3.09 9.86
C PRO A 190 -5.75 -2.75 8.41
N ILE A 191 -5.51 -1.48 8.05
CA ILE A 191 -5.53 -1.00 6.67
C ILE A 191 -4.10 -0.69 6.26
N VAL A 192 -3.63 -1.36 5.21
CA VAL A 192 -2.29 -1.19 4.66
C VAL A 192 -2.39 -0.56 3.28
N VAL A 193 -1.59 0.46 2.99
CA VAL A 193 -1.60 1.13 1.69
C VAL A 193 -0.51 0.56 0.79
N VAL A 194 -0.89 0.29 -0.47
CA VAL A 194 0.03 -0.08 -1.56
C VAL A 194 0.08 1.04 -2.57
N ASP A 195 1.27 1.53 -2.86
CA ASP A 195 1.48 2.52 -3.93
C ASP A 195 1.49 1.81 -5.30
N GLN A 196 0.37 1.86 -6.02
CA GLN A 196 0.28 1.40 -7.41
C GLN A 196 0.54 2.53 -8.41
N TRP A 197 0.73 3.76 -7.95
CA TRP A 197 0.79 4.94 -8.78
C TRP A 197 2.21 5.36 -9.16
N THR A 198 3.15 5.39 -8.20
CA THR A 198 4.53 5.88 -8.42
C THR A 198 5.25 5.08 -9.48
N GLY A 199 5.83 5.74 -10.51
CA GLY A 199 6.56 5.08 -11.60
C GLY A 199 5.70 4.22 -12.54
N PHE A 200 4.37 4.29 -12.45
CA PHE A 200 3.46 3.76 -13.45
C PHE A 200 3.27 4.83 -14.55
N ASN A 201 3.46 4.44 -15.80
CA ASN A 201 3.39 5.37 -16.95
C ASN A 201 2.27 4.90 -17.90
N THR A 202 1.22 5.70 -18.01
CA THR A 202 0.06 5.35 -18.85
C THR A 202 0.39 5.15 -20.32
N ALA A 203 1.45 5.79 -20.84
CA ALA A 203 1.84 5.64 -22.25
C ALA A 203 2.52 4.30 -22.55
N THR A 204 3.15 3.66 -21.56
CA THR A 204 3.89 2.39 -21.74
C THR A 204 3.28 1.23 -21.02
N ASP A 205 2.51 1.48 -19.96
CA ASP A 205 2.00 0.46 -19.05
C ASP A 205 0.49 0.21 -19.22
N THR A 206 -0.16 0.95 -20.14
CA THR A 206 -1.58 0.76 -20.49
C THR A 206 -1.78 0.62 -21.99
N GLY A 207 -2.92 0.04 -22.39
CA GLY A 207 -3.30 -0.04 -23.80
C GLY A 207 -4.07 1.19 -24.30
N ASP A 208 -4.78 1.87 -23.40
CA ASP A 208 -5.73 2.95 -23.73
C ASP A 208 -5.64 4.17 -22.79
N GLY A 209 -4.64 4.20 -21.94
CA GLY A 209 -4.46 5.22 -20.92
C GLY A 209 -5.15 4.92 -19.58
N VAL A 210 -5.83 3.76 -19.45
CA VAL A 210 -6.55 3.33 -18.25
C VAL A 210 -6.23 1.89 -17.88
N HIS A 211 -6.41 0.96 -18.83
CA HIS A 211 -6.29 -0.46 -18.58
C HIS A 211 -4.84 -0.93 -18.78
N PRO A 212 -4.26 -1.59 -17.76
CA PRO A 212 -2.91 -2.09 -17.84
C PRO A 212 -2.71 -3.07 -19.00
N ASN A 213 -1.56 -2.97 -19.65
CA ASN A 213 -1.00 -4.00 -20.52
C ASN A 213 -0.10 -4.95 -19.70
N ASP A 214 0.61 -5.87 -20.34
CA ASP A 214 1.47 -6.83 -19.66
C ASP A 214 2.52 -6.18 -18.75
N ALA A 215 3.11 -5.06 -19.18
CA ALA A 215 4.07 -4.30 -18.35
C ALA A 215 3.38 -3.68 -17.12
N GLY A 216 2.17 -3.15 -17.29
CA GLY A 216 1.35 -2.63 -16.21
C GLY A 216 0.92 -3.73 -15.22
N PHE A 217 0.48 -4.89 -15.73
CA PHE A 217 0.14 -6.04 -14.89
C PHE A 217 1.33 -6.52 -14.06
N GLN A 218 2.52 -6.58 -14.66
CA GLN A 218 3.73 -6.97 -13.94
C GLN A 218 4.04 -5.97 -12.80
N LYS A 219 3.97 -4.67 -13.07
CA LYS A 219 4.18 -3.63 -12.05
C LYS A 219 3.16 -3.73 -10.91
N MET A 220 1.89 -3.96 -11.21
CA MET A 220 0.86 -4.12 -10.18
C MET A 220 1.12 -5.34 -9.30
N SER A 221 1.45 -6.47 -9.90
CA SER A 221 1.83 -7.70 -9.18
C SER A 221 3.05 -7.48 -8.29
N ASP A 222 4.11 -6.84 -8.83
CA ASP A 222 5.36 -6.58 -8.11
C ASP A 222 5.16 -5.72 -6.86
N ARG A 223 4.14 -4.86 -6.85
CA ARG A 223 3.83 -3.97 -5.73
C ARG A 223 2.90 -4.59 -4.70
N PHE A 224 1.90 -5.35 -5.13
CA PHE A 224 1.05 -6.09 -4.20
C PHE A 224 1.82 -7.19 -3.47
N TYR A 225 2.73 -7.88 -4.14
CA TYR A 225 3.43 -9.03 -3.57
C TYR A 225 4.12 -8.76 -2.22
N PRO A 226 5.04 -7.79 -2.08
CA PRO A 226 5.77 -7.60 -0.82
C PRO A 226 4.86 -7.25 0.35
N VAL A 227 3.78 -6.52 0.10
CA VAL A 227 2.82 -6.11 1.12
C VAL A 227 1.95 -7.30 1.54
N LEU A 228 1.41 -8.04 0.56
CA LEU A 228 0.60 -9.22 0.84
C LEU A 228 1.42 -10.31 1.54
N ALA A 229 2.67 -10.54 1.12
CA ALA A 229 3.57 -11.49 1.77
C ALA A 229 3.83 -11.13 3.25
N GLN A 230 4.02 -9.86 3.58
CA GLN A 230 4.16 -9.41 4.96
C GLN A 230 2.88 -9.68 5.76
N VAL A 231 1.72 -9.34 5.22
CA VAL A 231 0.42 -9.56 5.87
C VAL A 231 0.16 -11.06 6.09
N LEU A 232 0.49 -11.92 5.13
CA LEU A 232 0.40 -13.37 5.23
C LEU A 232 1.32 -13.94 6.33
N ASN A 233 2.49 -13.33 6.55
CA ASN A 233 3.41 -13.66 7.63
C ASN A 233 3.02 -13.06 8.99
N GLY A 234 1.84 -12.43 9.10
CA GLY A 234 1.38 -11.76 10.32
C GLY A 234 2.08 -10.44 10.62
N VAL A 235 2.87 -9.91 9.68
CA VAL A 235 3.53 -8.60 9.80
C VAL A 235 2.64 -7.56 9.14
N ILE A 236 2.20 -6.58 9.92
CA ILE A 236 1.46 -5.44 9.38
C ILE A 236 2.49 -4.35 9.06
N PRO A 237 2.72 -4.05 7.76
CA PRO A 237 3.59 -2.95 7.39
C PRO A 237 3.11 -1.67 8.06
N PRO A 238 4.01 -0.85 8.62
CA PRO A 238 3.61 0.47 9.09
C PRO A 238 2.98 1.21 7.91
N GLY A 239 1.77 1.71 8.12
CA GLY A 239 1.13 2.58 7.14
C GLY A 239 2.05 3.78 6.84
N PRO A 240 1.90 4.44 5.69
CA PRO A 240 2.59 5.69 5.46
C PRO A 240 2.27 6.61 6.64
N THR A 241 3.28 6.88 7.45
CA THR A 241 3.12 7.66 8.68
C THR A 241 2.74 9.09 8.30
N THR A 242 1.46 9.42 8.40
CA THR A 242 1.08 10.81 8.65
C THR A 242 1.59 11.12 10.05
N SER A 243 2.59 11.98 10.15
CA SER A 243 3.08 12.45 11.45
C SER A 243 1.88 13.04 12.24
N PRO A 244 1.58 12.56 13.46
CA PRO A 244 0.54 13.19 14.26
C PRO A 244 0.96 14.62 14.53
N THR A 245 0.04 15.55 14.32
CA THR A 245 0.16 16.93 14.84
C THR A 245 0.44 16.83 16.34
N PRO A 246 1.55 17.34 16.86
CA PRO A 246 1.80 17.30 18.30
C PRO A 246 0.77 18.15 19.01
N SER A 247 0.00 17.52 19.91
CA SER A 247 -0.79 18.22 20.92
C SER A 247 0.17 18.94 21.87
N PRO A 248 -0.08 20.20 22.26
CA PRO A 248 0.86 20.96 23.07
C PRO A 248 0.81 20.51 24.52
N THR A 249 1.82 19.79 24.98
CA THR A 249 2.07 19.60 26.43
C THR A 249 3.55 19.63 26.71
N GLY A 250 3.98 20.62 27.49
CA GLY A 250 5.20 20.60 28.29
C GLY A 250 6.47 21.13 27.63
N SER A 251 6.78 22.36 27.94
CA SER A 251 8.05 23.03 27.66
C SER A 251 9.24 22.33 28.34
N PRO A 252 10.33 22.01 27.64
CA PRO A 252 11.65 21.94 28.24
C PRO A 252 12.43 23.21 27.90
N THR A 253 13.09 23.73 28.90
CA THR A 253 13.99 24.89 28.92
C THR A 253 15.05 24.84 27.81
N PRO A 254 15.32 25.94 27.08
CA PRO A 254 16.24 25.96 25.96
C PRO A 254 17.69 26.12 26.37
N GLY A 255 18.54 25.26 25.78
CA GLY A 255 19.96 25.59 25.63
C GLY A 255 20.15 26.55 24.44
N PRO A 256 21.19 27.40 24.43
CA PRO A 256 21.32 28.47 23.44
C PRO A 256 21.77 27.91 22.09
N THR A 257 20.83 27.87 21.11
CA THR A 257 21.15 27.77 19.71
C THR A 257 20.64 29.01 19.01
N THR A 258 21.55 29.69 18.34
CA THR A 258 21.26 30.82 17.44
C THR A 258 20.15 30.47 16.50
N PRO A 259 19.11 31.28 16.34
CA PRO A 259 18.04 31.05 15.34
C PRO A 259 18.65 31.13 13.92
N PRO A 260 18.32 30.20 13.02
CA PRO A 260 18.57 30.45 11.60
C PRO A 260 17.76 31.67 11.16
N PRO A 261 18.27 32.47 10.22
CA PRO A 261 17.56 33.64 9.72
C PRO A 261 16.18 33.20 9.21
N SER A 262 15.16 34.00 9.50
CA SER A 262 13.78 33.83 9.02
C SER A 262 13.78 33.86 7.48
N GLY A 263 14.09 32.71 6.88
CA GLY A 263 14.18 32.55 5.44
C GLY A 263 12.78 32.40 4.80
N ALA A 264 12.64 32.92 3.61
CA ALA A 264 11.43 32.79 2.81
C ALA A 264 11.05 31.32 2.52
N CYS A 265 11.89 30.35 2.90
CA CYS A 265 11.70 28.91 2.71
C CYS A 265 12.35 28.11 3.85
N THR A 266 11.71 27.02 4.27
CA THR A 266 12.31 26.00 5.15
C THR A 266 12.15 24.63 4.51
N ALA A 267 13.14 23.75 4.70
CA ALA A 267 13.05 22.37 4.22
C ALA A 267 13.51 21.39 5.31
N THR A 268 12.85 20.24 5.36
CA THR A 268 13.18 19.14 6.28
C THR A 268 13.42 17.86 5.50
N TYR A 269 14.43 17.10 5.91
CA TYR A 269 14.78 15.80 5.36
C TYR A 269 14.44 14.70 6.35
N LYS A 270 13.90 13.59 5.85
CA LYS A 270 13.55 12.43 6.65
C LYS A 270 13.97 11.14 5.93
N VAL A 271 14.63 10.21 6.63
CA VAL A 271 14.72 8.82 6.20
C VAL A 271 13.40 8.15 6.61
N VAL A 272 12.61 7.73 5.63
CA VAL A 272 11.28 7.12 5.84
C VAL A 272 11.43 5.65 6.20
N SER A 273 12.28 4.94 5.46
CA SER A 273 12.61 3.53 5.70
C SER A 273 14.02 3.24 5.21
N GLN A 274 14.65 2.20 5.77
CA GLN A 274 16.00 1.79 5.41
C GLN A 274 16.12 0.27 5.45
N TRP A 275 16.85 -0.29 4.47
CA TRP A 275 17.15 -1.71 4.36
C TRP A 275 18.61 -1.90 3.93
N THR A 276 19.08 -3.13 3.87
CA THR A 276 20.45 -3.42 3.41
C THR A 276 20.66 -2.89 1.98
N GLY A 277 21.56 -1.92 1.84
CA GLY A 277 21.97 -1.33 0.58
C GLY A 277 21.03 -0.25 0.01
N GLY A 278 19.89 0.07 0.65
CA GLY A 278 18.96 1.09 0.16
C GLY A 278 18.17 1.79 1.27
N PHE A 279 17.59 2.94 0.93
CA PHE A 279 16.66 3.65 1.79
C PHE A 279 15.67 4.48 0.98
N GLN A 280 14.57 4.81 1.62
CA GLN A 280 13.62 5.81 1.16
C GLN A 280 13.82 7.10 1.94
N GLY A 281 14.02 8.19 1.20
CA GLY A 281 14.09 9.54 1.75
C GLY A 281 12.90 10.38 1.34
N GLU A 282 12.60 11.38 2.16
CA GLU A 282 11.56 12.37 1.91
C GLU A 282 12.07 13.76 2.28
N VAL A 283 11.73 14.76 1.47
CA VAL A 283 12.02 16.18 1.75
C VAL A 283 10.72 16.96 1.65
N THR A 284 10.39 17.69 2.73
CA THR A 284 9.28 18.63 2.75
C THR A 284 9.81 20.05 2.68
N VAL A 285 9.38 20.79 1.66
CA VAL A 285 9.64 22.22 1.46
C VAL A 285 8.43 23.02 1.93
N ARG A 286 8.65 24.09 2.71
CA ARG A 286 7.61 24.99 3.21
C ARG A 286 7.85 26.42 2.73
N ASN A 287 6.83 27.03 2.15
CA ASN A 287 6.83 28.44 1.84
C ASN A 287 6.72 29.28 3.13
N GLY A 288 7.79 29.93 3.53
CA GLY A 288 7.83 30.81 4.72
C GLY A 288 7.38 32.25 4.43
N ARG A 289 7.04 32.59 3.18
CA ARG A 289 6.55 33.92 2.81
C ARG A 289 5.10 34.12 3.25
N THR A 290 4.70 35.37 3.28
CA THR A 290 3.30 35.78 3.51
C THR A 290 2.46 35.77 2.21
N THR A 291 3.08 35.50 1.07
CA THR A 291 2.46 35.41 -0.27
C THR A 291 2.68 34.01 -0.85
N SER A 292 1.85 33.63 -1.81
CA SER A 292 2.03 32.40 -2.57
C SER A 292 3.33 32.44 -3.36
N SER A 293 3.98 31.27 -3.52
CA SER A 293 5.08 31.05 -4.46
C SER A 293 4.56 30.45 -5.77
N SER A 294 5.35 30.57 -6.83
CA SER A 294 5.11 29.89 -8.11
C SER A 294 6.06 28.72 -8.36
N ALA A 295 7.16 28.67 -7.62
CA ALA A 295 8.14 27.59 -7.73
C ALA A 295 8.91 27.39 -6.41
N TRP A 296 9.51 26.21 -6.28
CA TRP A 296 10.46 25.90 -5.21
C TRP A 296 11.64 25.08 -5.73
N THR A 297 12.76 25.24 -5.04
CA THR A 297 13.96 24.42 -5.24
C THR A 297 14.50 24.00 -3.89
N ALA A 298 14.87 22.72 -3.72
CA ALA A 298 15.57 22.19 -2.55
C ALA A 298 16.95 21.67 -2.99
N THR A 299 17.97 21.91 -2.17
CA THR A 299 19.33 21.41 -2.42
C THR A 299 19.94 20.82 -1.16
N PHE A 300 20.69 19.73 -1.33
CA PHE A 300 21.42 19.07 -0.26
C PHE A 300 22.61 18.29 -0.81
N SER A 301 23.52 17.86 0.08
CA SER A 301 24.68 17.09 -0.31
C SER A 301 24.87 15.88 0.60
N TYR A 302 25.01 14.72 0.02
CA TYR A 302 25.29 13.49 0.72
C TYR A 302 26.77 13.38 1.14
N ALA A 303 27.00 13.00 2.39
CA ALA A 303 28.35 12.83 2.93
C ALA A 303 28.92 11.42 2.72
N ASN A 304 28.09 10.42 2.45
CA ASN A 304 28.44 9.01 2.48
C ASN A 304 28.24 8.30 1.13
N GLY A 305 28.27 9.04 0.02
CA GLY A 305 28.20 8.45 -1.32
C GLY A 305 26.84 7.88 -1.72
N GLN A 306 25.77 8.28 -1.03
CA GLN A 306 24.40 7.88 -1.39
C GLN A 306 24.06 8.32 -2.81
N GLN A 307 23.35 7.44 -3.56
CA GLN A 307 22.92 7.72 -4.94
C GLN A 307 21.43 7.53 -5.03
N ILE A 308 20.72 8.57 -5.48
CA ILE A 308 19.28 8.51 -5.75
C ILE A 308 19.06 7.68 -7.01
N THR A 309 18.25 6.65 -6.90
CA THR A 309 17.93 5.72 -8.00
C THR A 309 16.53 5.95 -8.56
N GLN A 310 15.64 6.51 -7.75
CA GLN A 310 14.26 6.80 -8.14
C GLN A 310 13.76 8.00 -7.32
N TYR A 311 12.88 8.83 -7.90
CA TYR A 311 12.29 9.97 -7.19
C TYR A 311 10.86 10.25 -7.72
N TRP A 312 10.07 10.95 -6.91
CA TRP A 312 8.70 11.35 -7.25
C TRP A 312 8.35 12.71 -6.64
N ASN A 313 7.38 13.39 -7.23
CA ASN A 313 6.89 14.73 -6.86
C ASN A 313 7.91 15.87 -7.00
N ALA A 314 9.02 15.63 -7.68
CA ALA A 314 10.02 16.63 -8.04
C ALA A 314 10.76 16.21 -9.30
N THR A 315 11.42 17.14 -9.97
CA THR A 315 12.53 16.82 -10.87
C THR A 315 13.81 16.84 -10.06
N VAL A 316 14.50 15.71 -9.97
CA VAL A 316 15.73 15.59 -9.19
C VAL A 316 16.93 15.39 -10.12
N THR A 317 17.99 16.13 -9.85
CA THR A 317 19.31 15.93 -10.48
C THR A 317 20.34 15.70 -9.39
N GLN A 318 21.21 14.71 -9.60
CA GLN A 318 22.35 14.44 -8.71
C GLN A 318 23.65 14.46 -9.52
N SER A 319 24.63 15.18 -9.02
CA SER A 319 26.00 15.20 -9.55
C SER A 319 26.98 14.93 -8.40
N GLY A 320 27.54 13.73 -8.38
CA GLY A 320 28.32 13.27 -7.23
C GLY A 320 27.48 13.27 -5.95
N ALA A 321 27.93 14.04 -4.96
CA ALA A 321 27.22 14.18 -3.69
C ALA A 321 26.06 15.19 -3.73
N ALA A 322 26.11 16.16 -4.65
CA ALA A 322 25.18 17.29 -4.70
C ALA A 322 23.87 16.89 -5.36
N VAL A 323 22.76 17.17 -4.67
CA VAL A 323 21.38 16.92 -5.14
C VAL A 323 20.65 18.25 -5.26
N THR A 324 19.94 18.42 -6.37
CA THR A 324 19.00 19.52 -6.60
C THR A 324 17.65 18.94 -6.98
N ALA A 325 16.61 19.31 -6.24
CA ALA A 325 15.23 18.98 -6.52
C ALA A 325 14.44 20.26 -6.85
N ARG A 326 13.59 20.21 -7.85
CA ARG A 326 12.72 21.31 -8.30
C ARG A 326 11.28 20.84 -8.38
N ASN A 327 10.35 21.75 -8.16
CA ASN A 327 8.93 21.45 -8.33
C ASN A 327 8.61 20.96 -9.74
N LEU A 328 7.54 20.19 -9.81
CA LEU A 328 6.81 19.92 -11.05
C LEU A 328 5.83 21.07 -11.34
N ASN A 329 5.26 21.07 -12.54
CA ASN A 329 4.32 22.11 -12.98
C ASN A 329 3.07 22.28 -12.09
N TRP A 330 2.71 21.25 -11.33
CA TRP A 330 1.51 21.21 -10.50
C TRP A 330 1.75 21.49 -9.01
N ASN A 331 2.96 21.40 -8.49
CA ASN A 331 3.26 21.55 -7.05
C ASN A 331 4.22 22.70 -6.72
N GLY A 332 4.45 23.61 -7.66
CA GLY A 332 5.25 24.83 -7.46
C GLY A 332 4.50 25.94 -6.74
N ASN A 333 3.18 26.00 -6.92
CA ASN A 333 2.35 27.04 -6.31
C ASN A 333 2.00 26.65 -4.87
N LEU A 334 2.73 27.23 -3.92
CA LEU A 334 2.51 27.04 -2.48
C LEU A 334 1.92 28.31 -1.88
N ALA A 335 0.74 28.21 -1.28
CA ALA A 335 0.18 29.32 -0.50
C ALA A 335 1.13 29.76 0.64
N ALA A 336 0.88 30.89 1.25
CA ALA A 336 1.60 31.33 2.45
C ALA A 336 1.56 30.21 3.53
N GLY A 337 2.73 29.76 3.97
CA GLY A 337 2.85 28.64 4.92
C GLY A 337 2.58 27.25 4.34
N GLY A 338 2.21 27.16 3.04
CA GLY A 338 1.95 25.90 2.34
C GLY A 338 3.22 25.05 2.15
N THR A 339 3.03 23.75 1.93
CA THR A 339 4.13 22.79 1.80
C THR A 339 4.03 21.98 0.52
N ALA A 340 5.18 21.54 0.00
CA ALA A 340 5.31 20.47 -0.97
C ALA A 340 6.26 19.41 -0.44
N THR A 341 5.95 18.15 -0.70
CA THR A 341 6.80 17.02 -0.30
C THR A 341 7.17 16.22 -1.53
N PHE A 342 8.46 15.87 -1.65
CA PHE A 342 8.95 14.92 -2.62
C PHE A 342 9.70 13.79 -1.94
N GLY A 343 9.69 12.62 -2.57
CA GLY A 343 10.38 11.46 -2.05
C GLY A 343 11.32 10.83 -3.07
N PHE A 344 12.16 9.92 -2.61
CA PHE A 344 13.09 9.19 -3.45
C PHE A 344 13.54 7.88 -2.81
N LEU A 345 13.99 6.96 -3.65
CA LEU A 345 14.80 5.80 -3.26
C LEU A 345 16.26 6.09 -3.55
N ALA A 346 17.14 5.68 -2.67
CA ALA A 346 18.58 5.84 -2.86
C ALA A 346 19.35 4.62 -2.32
N ASN A 347 20.49 4.35 -2.93
CA ASN A 347 21.44 3.37 -2.42
C ASN A 347 22.33 4.01 -1.35
N TRP A 348 22.78 3.19 -0.41
CA TRP A 348 23.79 3.58 0.60
C TRP A 348 24.70 2.42 0.92
N ASN A 349 25.89 2.73 1.46
CA ASN A 349 26.87 1.73 1.87
C ASN A 349 27.56 2.21 3.17
N GLY A 350 27.37 1.46 4.24
CA GLY A 350 27.99 1.67 5.55
C GLY A 350 27.27 2.68 6.43
N THR A 351 27.19 3.96 6.05
CA THR A 351 26.56 5.03 6.83
C THR A 351 25.52 5.78 5.99
N ASN A 352 24.35 6.04 6.57
CA ASN A 352 23.28 6.81 5.95
C ASN A 352 22.92 8.03 6.81
N ALA A 353 23.86 9.00 6.89
CA ALA A 353 23.61 10.24 7.60
C ALA A 353 22.63 11.13 6.78
N ALA A 354 21.62 11.67 7.47
CA ALA A 354 20.69 12.61 6.88
C ALA A 354 21.41 13.94 6.56
N PRO A 355 21.34 14.45 5.31
CA PRO A 355 21.95 15.72 4.95
C PRO A 355 21.12 16.91 5.47
N ALA A 356 21.78 18.05 5.68
CA ALA A 356 21.09 19.31 5.82
C ALA A 356 20.54 19.76 4.46
N VAL A 357 19.28 20.19 4.43
CA VAL A 357 18.62 20.67 3.21
C VAL A 357 18.43 22.18 3.27
N THR A 358 18.74 22.85 2.18
CA THR A 358 18.41 24.24 1.95
C THR A 358 17.34 24.35 0.87
N CYS A 359 16.53 25.42 0.90
CA CYS A 359 15.52 25.65 -0.13
C CYS A 359 15.35 27.11 -0.47
N SER A 360 14.72 27.34 -1.61
CA SER A 360 14.23 28.64 -2.08
C SER A 360 12.83 28.50 -2.66
N VAL A 361 12.03 29.57 -2.54
CA VAL A 361 10.71 29.72 -3.17
C VAL A 361 10.68 31.03 -3.94
N SER A 362 10.05 31.05 -5.12
CA SER A 362 9.94 32.24 -5.99
C SER A 362 8.48 32.59 -6.29
#